data_955633e42c313a8510820dee1aa5adce
#
_entry.id   955633e42c313a8510820dee1aa5adce
#
_cell.length_a   1.000
_cell.length_b   1.000
_cell.length_c   1.000
_cell.angle_alpha   90.00
_cell.angle_beta   90.00
_cell.angle_gamma   90.00
#
_symmetry.space_group_name_H-M   'P 1'
#
loop_
_entity.id
_entity.type
_entity.pdbx_description
1 polymer ?
#
loop_
_entity_poly.entity_id
_entity_poly.type
_entity_poly.pdbx_seq_one_letter_code
_entity_poly.pdbx_strand_id
1 'polypeptide(L)'
;MDITHITSLLGGIALFLYGMSIMGAGLEKLAGGKMQGVLQKLTSSTIKGVIFGTLITGVIQSSAGTVVICVGLVNSGIMTLTQSVGVIMGANIGTTVTGQLIRMADISGDSLWLTLMQPKTFAPVVAFIGCIFYVFLRNAKKKNIGQIMLGFGILFTGMSLMDTGVSPLRESAAFQNLFVSMTNPILGVLVGLVVTVIIQSSSASVGILQALSSTGLVTFSSAIPIILGAHIGTAFTPLLTIGGSSKDGKRAALIHLYFNVIGSIVLLALIYAVQFTFGIPMWHDVMNKSSIANIHTLSSVCAMLLFLPCSGVLSKLAMLTVPDNAEEAQELSMPVLDERLFKSPAVALQQAKNAVVKMSRRAARNVNLAAPLLLKMDEDTVSAIKVRENLIDRMEVAISNYLIKMTDQELGDDESHAVTELLNFVTEFERIGDYAVNIMEKAEELNEKEASFSESAQKELILLEKAVERILTVTGEAFEGDDTQKAMQVEPLEEVIDVMVERLRDQHIHRLKDGVCSIDTGVVFLDVLNNVERSSDHCSNVAVRMIGMEGGEDYDSHTLKSIMHHNPTKDYMMEYEQCRKEYLVPLEQMEA
;
A
#
# COMPACT_ATOMS: atom_id res chain seq x y z
N MET A 1 10.76 46.17 8.36
CA MET A 1 11.64 45.09 7.84
C MET A 1 12.43 45.60 6.65
N ASP A 2 13.74 45.49 6.70
CA ASP A 2 14.58 45.75 5.54
C ASP A 2 14.52 44.54 4.56
N ILE A 3 14.85 44.77 3.29
CA ILE A 3 14.80 43.76 2.25
C ILE A 3 15.67 42.54 2.59
N THR A 4 16.79 42.76 3.30
CA THR A 4 17.69 41.68 3.78
C THR A 4 17.02 40.74 4.80
N HIS A 5 16.14 41.22 5.65
CA HIS A 5 15.41 40.40 6.61
C HIS A 5 14.31 39.60 5.93
N ILE A 6 13.64 40.17 4.90
CA ILE A 6 12.65 39.48 4.11
C ILE A 6 13.30 38.32 3.33
N THR A 7 14.43 38.61 2.66
CA THR A 7 15.16 37.56 1.91
C THR A 7 15.75 36.50 2.82
N SER A 8 16.23 36.85 4.03
CA SER A 8 16.68 35.90 5.05
C SER A 8 15.54 35.01 5.54
N LEU A 9 14.35 35.56 5.74
CA LEU A 9 13.16 34.78 6.14
C LEU A 9 12.75 33.82 5.06
N LEU A 10 12.60 34.28 3.80
CA LEU A 10 12.21 33.46 2.68
C LEU A 10 13.27 32.38 2.37
N GLY A 11 14.54 32.72 2.36
CA GLY A 11 15.65 31.81 2.21
C GLY A 11 15.73 30.77 3.34
N GLY A 12 15.48 31.26 4.58
CA GLY A 12 15.39 30.39 5.76
C GLY A 12 14.27 29.37 5.67
N ILE A 13 13.07 29.78 5.27
CA ILE A 13 11.93 28.88 5.04
C ILE A 13 12.27 27.86 3.94
N ALA A 14 12.84 28.31 2.82
CA ALA A 14 13.21 27.43 1.72
C ALA A 14 14.22 26.36 2.15
N LEU A 15 15.31 26.75 2.84
CA LEU A 15 16.31 25.81 3.35
C LEU A 15 15.74 24.89 4.43
N PHE A 16 14.88 25.38 5.31
CA PHE A 16 14.22 24.59 6.33
C PHE A 16 13.37 23.47 5.71
N LEU A 17 12.50 23.84 4.75
CA LEU A 17 11.65 22.89 4.03
C LEU A 17 12.47 21.87 3.23
N TYR A 18 13.49 22.34 2.53
CA TYR A 18 14.38 21.48 1.73
C TYR A 18 15.20 20.53 2.60
N GLY A 19 15.76 21.03 3.72
CA GLY A 19 16.50 20.20 4.67
C GLY A 19 15.63 19.10 5.29
N MET A 20 14.37 19.44 5.62
CA MET A 20 13.39 18.49 6.14
C MET A 20 13.04 17.43 5.09
N SER A 21 12.84 17.84 3.83
CA SER A 21 12.53 16.92 2.72
C SER A 21 13.68 15.95 2.44
N ILE A 22 14.93 16.45 2.37
CA ILE A 22 16.13 15.61 2.15
C ILE A 22 16.33 14.63 3.30
N MET A 23 16.20 15.09 4.55
CA MET A 23 16.34 14.25 5.74
C MET A 23 15.29 13.14 5.74
N GLY A 24 14.02 13.48 5.45
CA GLY A 24 12.92 12.54 5.35
C GLY A 24 13.17 11.47 4.29
N ALA A 25 13.54 11.87 3.07
CA ALA A 25 13.83 10.94 1.98
C ALA A 25 15.02 9.99 2.29
N GLY A 26 16.06 10.48 2.99
CA GLY A 26 17.16 9.64 3.44
C GLY A 26 16.75 8.62 4.50
N LEU A 27 15.88 9.01 5.44
CA LEU A 27 15.32 8.14 6.48
C LEU A 27 14.39 7.07 5.85
N GLU A 28 13.56 7.45 4.89
CA GLU A 28 12.66 6.56 4.14
C GLU A 28 13.45 5.48 3.38
N LYS A 29 14.48 5.88 2.61
CA LYS A 29 15.37 4.94 1.91
C LYS A 29 16.10 3.99 2.87
N LEU A 30 16.46 4.43 4.06
CA LEU A 30 17.15 3.60 5.05
C LEU A 30 16.20 2.59 5.73
N ALA A 31 14.92 2.96 5.87
CA ALA A 31 13.89 2.13 6.51
C ALA A 31 13.25 1.11 5.55
N GLY A 32 13.29 1.36 4.22
CA GLY A 32 12.43 0.79 3.19
C GLY A 32 12.20 -0.73 3.21
N GLY A 33 13.21 -1.57 3.19
CA GLY A 33 13.01 -3.01 2.99
C GLY A 33 12.43 -3.81 4.18
N LYS A 34 12.44 -3.25 5.40
CA LYS A 34 11.96 -3.95 6.61
C LYS A 34 10.51 -3.61 7.00
N MET A 35 9.92 -2.65 6.32
CA MET A 35 8.64 -2.06 6.69
C MET A 35 7.45 -3.01 6.48
N GLN A 36 7.51 -3.84 5.46
CA GLN A 36 6.42 -4.71 5.01
C GLN A 36 6.15 -5.90 5.96
N GLY A 37 7.19 -6.62 6.39
CA GLY A 37 7.05 -7.72 7.34
C GLY A 37 6.67 -7.27 8.77
N VAL A 38 6.95 -6.01 9.10
CA VAL A 38 6.60 -5.37 10.36
C VAL A 38 5.13 -4.92 10.35
N LEU A 39 4.62 -4.51 9.18
CA LEU A 39 3.29 -3.95 9.00
C LEU A 39 2.17 -4.94 9.37
N GLN A 40 2.20 -6.15 8.83
CA GLN A 40 1.16 -7.17 9.08
C GLN A 40 1.12 -7.61 10.56
N LYS A 41 2.29 -7.72 11.20
CA LYS A 41 2.40 -8.15 12.62
C LYS A 41 2.03 -7.06 13.62
N LEU A 42 2.28 -5.79 13.30
CA LEU A 42 2.09 -4.66 14.21
C LEU A 42 0.73 -3.97 14.12
N THR A 43 -0.07 -4.24 13.08
CA THR A 43 -1.39 -3.61 12.94
C THR A 43 -2.54 -4.45 13.54
N SER A 44 -2.24 -5.57 14.21
CA SER A 44 -3.24 -6.48 14.77
C SER A 44 -4.10 -5.87 15.91
N SER A 45 -3.76 -4.70 16.45
CA SER A 45 -4.57 -3.94 17.41
C SER A 45 -4.37 -2.44 17.22
N THR A 46 -5.37 -1.64 17.62
CA THR A 46 -5.31 -0.15 17.51
C THR A 46 -4.08 0.42 18.20
N ILE A 47 -3.72 -0.07 19.40
CA ILE A 47 -2.54 0.40 20.14
C ILE A 47 -1.24 0.11 19.38
N LYS A 48 -1.09 -1.09 18.84
CA LYS A 48 0.07 -1.42 18.00
C LYS A 48 0.11 -0.56 16.73
N GLY A 49 -1.05 -0.29 16.14
CA GLY A 49 -1.20 0.66 15.03
C GLY A 49 -0.71 2.06 15.40
N VAL A 50 -1.07 2.57 16.58
CA VAL A 50 -0.59 3.88 17.08
C VAL A 50 0.93 3.90 17.21
N ILE A 51 1.53 2.88 17.84
CA ILE A 51 2.99 2.78 17.98
C ILE A 51 3.67 2.74 16.60
N PHE A 52 3.14 1.91 15.71
CA PHE A 52 3.66 1.78 14.34
C PHE A 52 3.55 3.09 13.56
N GLY A 53 2.37 3.74 13.56
CA GLY A 53 2.16 5.03 12.91
C GLY A 53 3.07 6.14 13.45
N THR A 54 3.30 6.14 14.77
CA THR A 54 4.22 7.08 15.43
C THR A 54 5.66 6.87 14.96
N LEU A 55 6.12 5.62 14.95
CA LEU A 55 7.49 5.29 14.54
C LEU A 55 7.72 5.59 13.04
N ILE A 56 6.80 5.13 12.19
CA ILE A 56 6.89 5.36 10.73
C ILE A 56 6.90 6.84 10.40
N THR A 57 5.96 7.61 10.97
CA THR A 57 5.89 9.04 10.69
C THR A 57 7.10 9.78 11.27
N GLY A 58 7.60 9.36 12.43
CA GLY A 58 8.84 9.89 12.99
C GLY A 58 10.05 9.64 12.09
N VAL A 59 10.07 8.51 11.38
CA VAL A 59 11.12 8.17 10.40
C VAL A 59 10.90 8.89 9.07
N ILE A 60 9.71 8.77 8.45
CA ILE A 60 9.38 9.39 7.16
C ILE A 60 9.32 10.92 7.26
N GLN A 61 9.10 11.47 8.45
CA GLN A 61 8.95 12.92 8.72
C GLN A 61 7.75 13.55 7.96
N SER A 62 6.77 12.74 7.56
CA SER A 62 5.59 13.17 6.83
C SER A 62 4.35 12.38 7.27
N SER A 63 3.46 13.01 8.03
CA SER A 63 2.17 12.40 8.41
C SER A 63 1.25 12.23 7.19
N ALA A 64 1.25 13.21 6.29
CA ALA A 64 0.49 13.10 5.05
C ALA A 64 0.96 11.90 4.21
N GLY A 65 2.28 11.71 4.07
CA GLY A 65 2.87 10.54 3.41
C GLY A 65 2.47 9.23 4.08
N THR A 66 2.56 9.14 5.40
CA THR A 66 2.14 7.96 6.16
C THR A 66 0.65 7.65 5.97
N VAL A 67 -0.22 8.68 5.97
CA VAL A 67 -1.67 8.49 5.75
C VAL A 67 -1.96 8.07 4.31
N VAL A 68 -1.26 8.62 3.30
CA VAL A 68 -1.39 8.19 1.90
C VAL A 68 -0.98 6.73 1.73
N ILE A 69 0.13 6.30 2.35
CA ILE A 69 0.53 4.88 2.39
C ILE A 69 -0.57 4.04 3.07
N CYS A 70 -1.09 4.50 4.20
CA CYS A 70 -2.18 3.82 4.92
C CYS A 70 -3.44 3.68 4.05
N VAL A 71 -3.83 4.74 3.32
CA VAL A 71 -4.92 4.71 2.33
C VAL A 71 -4.65 3.68 1.23
N GLY A 72 -3.42 3.64 0.70
CA GLY A 72 -3.00 2.64 -0.30
C GLY A 72 -3.11 1.21 0.23
N LEU A 73 -2.70 0.96 1.48
CA LEU A 73 -2.79 -0.36 2.13
C LEU A 73 -4.25 -0.79 2.38
N VAL A 74 -5.11 0.15 2.72
CA VAL A 74 -6.56 -0.11 2.86
C VAL A 74 -7.19 -0.36 1.48
N ASN A 75 -6.82 0.43 0.47
CA ASN A 75 -7.27 0.22 -0.91
C ASN A 75 -6.94 -1.17 -1.45
N SER A 76 -5.75 -1.66 -1.13
CA SER A 76 -5.27 -2.97 -1.58
C SER A 76 -5.74 -4.14 -0.73
N GLY A 77 -6.50 -3.87 0.35
CA GLY A 77 -6.99 -4.91 1.27
C GLY A 77 -5.93 -5.51 2.20
N ILE A 78 -4.69 -4.98 2.20
CA ILE A 78 -3.62 -5.42 3.12
C ILE A 78 -3.92 -5.02 4.56
N MET A 79 -4.64 -3.90 4.72
CA MET A 79 -5.02 -3.33 6.01
C MET A 79 -6.53 -3.10 6.05
N THR A 80 -7.17 -3.47 7.14
CA THR A 80 -8.59 -3.15 7.35
C THR A 80 -8.75 -1.67 7.73
N LEU A 81 -9.93 -1.12 7.43
CA LEU A 81 -10.28 0.24 7.82
C LEU A 81 -10.12 0.48 9.33
N THR A 82 -10.47 -0.49 10.16
CA THR A 82 -10.33 -0.40 11.63
C THR A 82 -8.87 -0.34 12.07
N GLN A 83 -7.99 -1.09 11.42
CA GLN A 83 -6.55 -1.06 11.69
C GLN A 83 -5.92 0.29 11.32
N SER A 84 -6.41 0.91 10.23
CA SER A 84 -5.92 2.21 9.77
C SER A 84 -6.10 3.33 10.79
N VAL A 85 -7.15 3.27 11.61
CA VAL A 85 -7.41 4.29 12.65
C VAL A 85 -6.23 4.45 13.60
N GLY A 86 -5.66 3.32 14.07
CA GLY A 86 -4.49 3.35 14.96
C GLY A 86 -3.28 4.00 14.30
N VAL A 87 -2.98 3.61 13.05
CA VAL A 87 -1.85 4.16 12.29
C VAL A 87 -2.01 5.67 12.06
N ILE A 88 -3.21 6.11 11.70
CA ILE A 88 -3.54 7.54 11.49
C ILE A 88 -3.37 8.35 12.78
N MET A 89 -3.86 7.84 13.93
CA MET A 89 -3.66 8.48 15.22
C MET A 89 -2.17 8.57 15.57
N GLY A 90 -1.41 7.50 15.34
CA GLY A 90 0.04 7.44 15.56
C GLY A 90 0.80 8.42 14.66
N ALA A 91 0.39 8.56 13.40
CA ALA A 91 1.00 9.48 12.46
C ALA A 91 1.00 10.95 12.96
N ASN A 92 -0.07 11.38 13.61
CA ASN A 92 -0.13 12.72 14.21
C ASN A 92 0.87 12.89 15.35
N ILE A 93 1.09 11.85 16.18
CA ILE A 93 2.12 11.89 17.23
C ILE A 93 3.52 11.91 16.61
N GLY A 94 3.78 11.05 15.60
CA GLY A 94 5.05 10.97 14.91
C GLY A 94 5.50 12.30 14.27
N THR A 95 4.54 13.09 13.79
CA THR A 95 4.80 14.43 13.25
C THR A 95 5.46 15.36 14.26
N THR A 96 5.16 15.19 15.55
CA THR A 96 5.72 16.06 16.60
C THR A 96 7.21 15.85 16.85
N VAL A 97 7.78 14.74 16.38
CA VAL A 97 9.23 14.46 16.47
C VAL A 97 10.04 15.57 15.81
N THR A 98 9.57 16.12 14.67
CA THR A 98 10.23 17.27 14.02
C THR A 98 10.29 18.48 14.95
N GLY A 99 9.18 18.83 15.60
CA GLY A 99 9.15 19.94 16.59
C GLY A 99 10.09 19.70 17.77
N GLN A 100 10.21 18.43 18.23
CA GLN A 100 11.14 18.06 19.29
C GLN A 100 12.61 18.13 18.83
N LEU A 101 12.90 17.87 17.56
CA LEU A 101 14.24 18.09 17.00
C LEU A 101 14.57 19.61 16.96
N ILE A 102 13.62 20.43 16.50
CA ILE A 102 13.80 21.88 16.40
C ILE A 102 14.01 22.52 17.78
N ARG A 103 13.36 22.00 18.83
CA ARG A 103 13.55 22.51 20.21
C ARG A 103 15.00 22.44 20.66
N MET A 104 15.84 21.59 20.08
CA MET A 104 17.28 21.55 20.38
C MET A 104 17.96 22.90 20.09
N ALA A 105 17.38 23.73 19.23
CA ALA A 105 17.89 25.07 18.95
C ALA A 105 17.81 26.02 20.16
N ASP A 106 17.00 25.71 21.17
CA ASP A 106 16.92 26.50 22.42
C ASP A 106 17.99 26.11 23.47
N ILE A 107 18.83 25.10 23.18
CA ILE A 107 19.91 24.73 24.09
C ILE A 107 20.87 25.92 24.19
N SER A 108 20.95 26.49 25.37
CA SER A 108 21.81 27.64 25.66
C SER A 108 22.55 27.40 26.98
N GLY A 109 23.76 27.93 27.07
CA GLY A 109 24.58 27.87 28.29
C GLY A 109 26.01 28.31 28.01
N ASP A 110 26.70 28.79 29.05
CA ASP A 110 28.04 29.38 28.95
C ASP A 110 29.16 28.33 28.97
N SER A 111 28.86 27.05 29.15
CA SER A 111 29.88 26.00 29.14
C SER A 111 30.28 25.61 27.72
N LEU A 112 31.57 25.32 27.50
CA LEU A 112 32.09 24.91 26.21
C LEU A 112 31.31 23.70 25.61
N TRP A 113 30.93 22.74 26.46
CA TRP A 113 30.17 21.54 26.05
C TRP A 113 28.76 21.89 25.58
N LEU A 114 28.07 22.80 26.28
CA LEU A 114 26.74 23.27 25.87
C LEU A 114 26.80 24.06 24.57
N THR A 115 27.83 24.88 24.38
CA THR A 115 28.03 25.62 23.13
C THR A 115 28.30 24.68 21.95
N LEU A 116 29.09 23.62 22.15
CA LEU A 116 29.32 22.58 21.12
C LEU A 116 28.06 21.77 20.82
N MET A 117 27.17 21.58 21.79
CA MET A 117 25.89 20.88 21.62
C MET A 117 24.77 21.75 21.01
N GLN A 118 24.99 23.03 20.83
CA GLN A 118 24.02 23.90 20.16
C GLN A 118 23.93 23.55 18.67
N PRO A 119 22.72 23.31 18.11
CA PRO A 119 22.56 22.97 16.69
C PRO A 119 23.23 23.96 15.75
N LYS A 120 23.19 25.26 16.07
CA LYS A 120 23.89 26.27 15.26
C LYS A 120 25.40 26.06 15.15
N THR A 121 26.01 25.32 16.10
CA THR A 121 27.44 25.01 16.12
C THR A 121 27.74 23.67 15.48
N PHE A 122 27.02 22.62 15.85
CA PHE A 122 27.35 21.27 15.35
C PHE A 122 26.63 20.89 14.04
N ALA A 123 25.46 21.47 13.74
CA ALA A 123 24.72 21.10 12.54
C ALA A 123 25.50 21.38 11.23
N PRO A 124 26.26 22.49 11.08
CA PRO A 124 27.12 22.68 9.92
C PRO A 124 28.21 21.63 9.80
N VAL A 125 28.78 21.15 10.92
CA VAL A 125 29.79 20.07 10.93
C VAL A 125 29.16 18.76 10.50
N VAL A 126 27.97 18.44 11.03
CA VAL A 126 27.19 17.27 10.62
C VAL A 126 26.87 17.32 9.13
N ALA A 127 26.43 18.51 8.63
CA ALA A 127 26.16 18.70 7.21
C ALA A 127 27.42 18.46 6.34
N PHE A 128 28.57 18.97 6.77
CA PHE A 128 29.82 18.78 6.05
C PHE A 128 30.22 17.30 5.97
N ILE A 129 30.14 16.56 7.09
CA ILE A 129 30.38 15.11 7.11
C ILE A 129 29.36 14.40 6.24
N GLY A 130 28.09 14.78 6.34
CA GLY A 130 27.00 14.26 5.52
C GLY A 130 27.22 14.48 4.03
N CYS A 131 27.73 15.65 3.65
CA CYS A 131 28.09 15.97 2.27
C CYS A 131 29.20 15.02 1.76
N ILE A 132 30.22 14.77 2.56
CA ILE A 132 31.29 13.83 2.22
C ILE A 132 30.71 12.42 1.99
N PHE A 133 29.83 11.97 2.89
CA PHE A 133 29.19 10.65 2.77
C PHE A 133 28.32 10.56 1.52
N TYR A 134 27.53 11.61 1.23
CA TYR A 134 26.61 11.65 0.10
C TYR A 134 27.33 11.70 -1.25
N VAL A 135 28.41 12.49 -1.36
CA VAL A 135 29.11 12.75 -2.62
C VAL A 135 30.16 11.67 -2.93
N PHE A 136 30.95 11.27 -1.92
CA PHE A 136 32.15 10.46 -2.16
C PHE A 136 31.98 8.96 -1.86
N LEU A 137 30.97 8.56 -1.08
CA LEU A 137 30.77 7.14 -0.77
C LEU A 137 29.86 6.47 -1.80
N ARG A 138 30.27 5.29 -2.27
CA ARG A 138 29.52 4.49 -3.25
C ARG A 138 28.45 3.59 -2.62
N ASN A 139 28.60 3.26 -1.34
CA ASN A 139 27.68 2.37 -0.64
C ASN A 139 26.34 3.09 -0.37
N ALA A 140 25.24 2.54 -0.89
CA ALA A 140 23.89 3.12 -0.79
C ALA A 140 23.47 3.44 0.65
N LYS A 141 23.71 2.54 1.62
CA LYS A 141 23.38 2.79 3.04
C LYS A 141 24.14 3.98 3.62
N LYS A 142 25.45 4.08 3.32
CA LYS A 142 26.27 5.21 3.78
C LYS A 142 25.87 6.51 3.09
N LYS A 143 25.51 6.46 1.81
CA LYS A 143 24.98 7.60 1.06
C LYS A 143 23.68 8.13 1.66
N ASN A 144 22.75 7.23 2.02
CA ASN A 144 21.49 7.59 2.68
C ASN A 144 21.73 8.21 4.08
N ILE A 145 22.67 7.69 4.86
CA ILE A 145 23.09 8.32 6.13
C ILE A 145 23.66 9.73 5.87
N GLY A 146 24.51 9.88 4.84
CA GLY A 146 25.01 11.18 4.41
C GLY A 146 23.90 12.17 4.05
N GLN A 147 22.88 11.70 3.35
CA GLN A 147 21.70 12.47 2.99
C GLN A 147 20.93 12.95 4.23
N ILE A 148 20.73 12.08 5.24
CA ILE A 148 20.10 12.46 6.52
C ILE A 148 20.90 13.53 7.24
N MET A 149 22.21 13.34 7.36
CA MET A 149 23.11 14.28 8.03
C MET A 149 23.13 15.64 7.32
N LEU A 150 23.17 15.65 5.99
CA LEU A 150 23.14 16.87 5.17
C LEU A 150 21.80 17.59 5.35
N GLY A 151 20.67 16.86 5.27
CA GLY A 151 19.33 17.40 5.48
C GLY A 151 19.16 18.03 6.87
N PHE A 152 19.67 17.35 7.91
CA PHE A 152 19.69 17.89 9.29
C PHE A 152 20.43 19.24 9.37
N GLY A 153 21.62 19.34 8.79
CA GLY A 153 22.40 20.57 8.81
C GLY A 153 21.74 21.72 8.03
N ILE A 154 21.17 21.41 6.86
CA ILE A 154 20.40 22.40 6.05
C ILE A 154 19.17 22.89 6.82
N LEU A 155 18.43 21.99 7.48
CA LEU A 155 17.27 22.32 8.30
C LEU A 155 17.61 23.37 9.38
N PHE A 156 18.66 23.11 10.17
CA PHE A 156 19.07 24.04 11.24
C PHE A 156 19.67 25.35 10.72
N THR A 157 20.33 25.31 9.57
CA THR A 157 20.78 26.53 8.87
C THR A 157 19.58 27.38 8.44
N GLY A 158 18.55 26.75 7.86
CA GLY A 158 17.28 27.41 7.52
C GLY A 158 16.60 28.01 8.75
N MET A 159 16.55 27.28 9.87
CA MET A 159 16.01 27.79 11.15
C MET A 159 16.77 29.02 11.63
N SER A 160 18.10 29.02 11.59
CA SER A 160 18.93 30.17 12.00
C SER A 160 18.69 31.39 11.12
N LEU A 161 18.52 31.21 9.81
CA LEU A 161 18.15 32.31 8.91
C LEU A 161 16.74 32.82 9.16
N MET A 162 15.77 31.96 9.50
CA MET A 162 14.43 32.41 9.91
C MET A 162 14.48 33.23 11.19
N ASP A 163 15.21 32.78 12.22
CA ASP A 163 15.40 33.55 13.47
C ASP A 163 15.94 34.94 13.20
N THR A 164 16.92 35.05 12.30
CA THR A 164 17.49 36.36 11.89
C THR A 164 16.46 37.21 11.14
N GLY A 165 15.72 36.59 10.20
CA GLY A 165 14.71 37.28 9.41
C GLY A 165 13.52 37.83 10.21
N VAL A 166 13.09 37.10 11.27
CA VAL A 166 11.93 37.49 12.09
C VAL A 166 12.30 38.45 13.23
N SER A 167 13.57 38.59 13.58
CA SER A 167 14.01 39.39 14.74
C SER A 167 13.48 40.85 14.74
N PRO A 168 13.41 41.60 13.60
CA PRO A 168 12.86 42.94 13.57
C PRO A 168 11.35 43.03 13.74
N LEU A 169 10.64 41.89 13.57
CA LEU A 169 9.17 41.86 13.74
C LEU A 169 8.77 42.12 15.20
N ARG A 170 9.65 41.85 16.14
CA ARG A 170 9.44 42.10 17.56
C ARG A 170 9.04 43.55 17.83
N GLU A 171 9.62 44.48 17.10
CA GLU A 171 9.40 45.93 17.28
C GLU A 171 8.28 46.48 16.38
N SER A 172 7.73 45.68 15.51
CA SER A 172 6.67 46.09 14.58
C SER A 172 5.30 46.13 15.27
N ALA A 173 4.73 47.31 15.45
CA ALA A 173 3.40 47.48 16.03
C ALA A 173 2.30 46.72 15.25
N ALA A 174 2.37 46.69 13.92
CA ALA A 174 1.44 45.95 13.10
C ALA A 174 1.53 44.44 13.38
N PHE A 175 2.74 43.90 13.57
CA PHE A 175 2.95 42.49 13.86
C PHE A 175 2.52 42.12 15.28
N GLN A 176 2.78 43.00 16.25
CA GLN A 176 2.30 42.87 17.64
C GLN A 176 0.76 42.81 17.66
N ASN A 177 0.08 43.73 16.97
CA ASN A 177 -1.37 43.78 16.89
C ASN A 177 -1.94 42.52 16.19
N LEU A 178 -1.25 41.99 15.17
CA LEU A 178 -1.62 40.73 14.53
C LEU A 178 -1.60 39.56 15.53
N PHE A 179 -0.53 39.46 16.34
CA PHE A 179 -0.46 38.38 17.36
C PHE A 179 -1.47 38.56 18.48
N VAL A 180 -1.77 39.82 18.89
CA VAL A 180 -2.85 40.09 19.83
C VAL A 180 -4.22 39.63 19.25
N SER A 181 -4.47 39.84 17.97
CA SER A 181 -5.71 39.37 17.34
C SER A 181 -5.81 37.83 17.28
N MET A 182 -4.68 37.13 17.22
CA MET A 182 -4.62 35.64 17.20
C MET A 182 -4.89 35.00 18.57
N THR A 183 -5.05 35.79 19.64
CA THR A 183 -5.59 35.29 20.91
C THR A 183 -7.07 34.91 20.78
N ASN A 184 -7.77 35.40 19.74
CA ASN A 184 -9.07 34.89 19.35
C ASN A 184 -8.90 33.45 18.81
N PRO A 185 -9.52 32.44 19.45
CA PRO A 185 -9.31 31.03 19.08
C PRO A 185 -9.67 30.69 17.63
N ILE A 186 -10.72 31.33 17.10
CA ILE A 186 -11.18 31.11 15.72
C ILE A 186 -10.13 31.61 14.71
N LEU A 187 -9.60 32.81 14.92
CA LEU A 187 -8.58 33.39 14.05
C LEU A 187 -7.28 32.60 14.13
N GLY A 188 -6.85 32.20 15.34
CA GLY A 188 -5.67 31.35 15.51
C GLY A 188 -5.79 30.01 14.77
N VAL A 189 -6.92 29.32 14.90
CA VAL A 189 -7.20 28.06 14.17
C VAL A 189 -7.20 28.29 12.66
N LEU A 190 -7.85 29.36 12.17
CA LEU A 190 -7.86 29.68 10.74
C LEU A 190 -6.46 29.93 10.19
N VAL A 191 -5.64 30.68 10.91
CA VAL A 191 -4.25 30.95 10.49
C VAL A 191 -3.44 29.66 10.43
N GLY A 192 -3.49 28.82 11.47
CA GLY A 192 -2.80 27.53 11.51
C GLY A 192 -3.26 26.61 10.37
N LEU A 193 -4.58 26.54 10.11
CA LEU A 193 -5.17 25.78 9.02
C LEU A 193 -4.67 26.27 7.66
N VAL A 194 -4.84 27.56 7.35
CA VAL A 194 -4.51 28.13 6.04
C VAL A 194 -3.01 27.99 5.75
N VAL A 195 -2.15 28.32 6.73
CA VAL A 195 -0.70 28.16 6.58
C VAL A 195 -0.33 26.72 6.28
N THR A 196 -0.93 25.76 7.00
CA THR A 196 -0.64 24.33 6.80
C THR A 196 -1.17 23.81 5.46
N VAL A 197 -2.34 24.24 5.03
CA VAL A 197 -2.90 23.87 3.71
C VAL A 197 -2.01 24.40 2.57
N ILE A 198 -1.48 25.62 2.69
CA ILE A 198 -0.59 26.21 1.68
C ILE A 198 0.76 25.47 1.66
N ILE A 199 1.37 25.23 2.83
CA ILE A 199 2.67 24.57 2.94
C ILE A 199 2.56 23.06 2.77
N GLN A 200 1.38 22.47 2.98
CA GLN A 200 1.09 21.03 2.98
C GLN A 200 1.92 20.24 4.01
N SER A 201 2.36 20.89 5.08
CA SER A 201 3.16 20.31 6.15
C SER A 201 2.89 21.00 7.49
N SER A 202 2.27 20.27 8.43
CA SER A 202 2.05 20.79 9.80
C SER A 202 3.34 20.93 10.59
N SER A 203 4.29 20.00 10.40
CA SER A 203 5.60 20.11 11.06
C SER A 203 6.36 21.36 10.60
N ALA A 204 6.25 21.72 9.31
CA ALA A 204 6.80 22.98 8.80
C ALA A 204 6.09 24.21 9.39
N SER A 205 4.74 24.18 9.45
CA SER A 205 3.95 25.27 10.02
C SER A 205 4.28 25.50 11.50
N VAL A 206 4.39 24.42 12.28
CA VAL A 206 4.81 24.50 13.68
C VAL A 206 6.28 24.96 13.80
N GLY A 207 7.16 24.53 12.89
CA GLY A 207 8.55 24.99 12.82
C GLY A 207 8.65 26.50 12.57
N ILE A 208 7.82 27.05 11.69
CA ILE A 208 7.72 28.51 11.48
C ILE A 208 7.21 29.19 12.75
N LEU A 209 6.20 28.63 13.43
CA LEU A 209 5.73 29.17 14.73
C LEU A 209 6.84 29.15 15.79
N GLN A 210 7.65 28.06 15.82
CA GLN A 210 8.84 28.01 16.69
C GLN A 210 9.89 29.07 16.35
N ALA A 211 10.11 29.37 15.06
CA ALA A 211 10.99 30.48 14.68
C ALA A 211 10.40 31.83 15.11
N LEU A 212 9.09 32.04 14.91
CA LEU A 212 8.41 33.26 15.35
C LEU A 212 8.42 33.44 16.87
N SER A 213 8.53 32.39 17.67
CA SER A 213 8.63 32.48 19.12
C SER A 213 9.87 33.25 19.58
N SER A 214 10.93 33.33 18.77
CA SER A 214 12.13 34.12 19.05
C SER A 214 11.84 35.62 19.10
N THR A 215 10.70 36.08 18.54
CA THR A 215 10.26 37.48 18.66
C THR A 215 9.79 37.85 20.08
N GLY A 216 9.45 36.85 20.91
CA GLY A 216 8.88 37.04 22.23
C GLY A 216 7.41 37.49 22.23
N LEU A 217 6.72 37.38 21.10
CA LEU A 217 5.30 37.77 20.95
C LEU A 217 4.34 36.57 20.96
N VAL A 218 4.85 35.35 20.76
CA VAL A 218 4.04 34.14 20.77
C VAL A 218 3.74 33.75 22.22
N THR A 219 2.48 33.86 22.60
CA THR A 219 1.98 33.46 23.93
C THR A 219 1.29 32.08 23.87
N PHE A 220 1.06 31.49 25.04
CA PHE A 220 0.32 30.21 25.16
C PHE A 220 -1.07 30.34 24.54
N SER A 221 -1.78 31.43 24.80
CA SER A 221 -3.12 31.72 24.26
C SER A 221 -3.17 31.83 22.74
N SER A 222 -2.11 32.30 22.09
CA SER A 222 -2.06 32.40 20.62
C SER A 222 -1.52 31.11 19.95
N ALA A 223 -0.58 30.43 20.57
CA ALA A 223 0.06 29.24 19.99
C ALA A 223 -0.88 28.04 19.92
N ILE A 224 -1.68 27.79 20.95
CA ILE A 224 -2.58 26.63 20.99
C ILE A 224 -3.57 26.60 19.82
N PRO A 225 -4.35 27.66 19.56
CA PRO A 225 -5.26 27.67 18.41
C PRO A 225 -4.54 27.47 17.08
N ILE A 226 -3.35 28.07 16.90
CA ILE A 226 -2.55 27.91 15.67
C ILE A 226 -2.09 26.46 15.50
N ILE A 227 -1.62 25.80 16.57
CA ILE A 227 -1.20 24.38 16.51
C ILE A 227 -2.38 23.49 16.17
N LEU A 228 -3.55 23.68 16.81
CA LEU A 228 -4.75 22.91 16.53
C LEU A 228 -5.28 23.16 15.11
N GLY A 229 -5.17 24.39 14.62
CA GLY A 229 -5.45 24.71 13.22
C GLY A 229 -4.52 24.00 12.24
N ALA A 230 -3.23 23.90 12.58
CA ALA A 230 -2.27 23.15 11.77
C ALA A 230 -2.58 21.65 11.72
N HIS A 231 -3.09 21.06 12.81
CA HIS A 231 -3.58 19.67 12.79
C HIS A 231 -4.73 19.50 11.80
N ILE A 232 -5.71 20.40 11.77
CA ILE A 232 -6.82 20.34 10.81
C ILE A 232 -6.28 20.49 9.38
N GLY A 233 -5.36 21.42 9.14
CA GLY A 233 -4.77 21.67 7.83
C GLY A 233 -4.07 20.45 7.22
N THR A 234 -3.43 19.64 8.07
CA THR A 234 -2.76 18.40 7.63
C THR A 234 -3.70 17.40 6.96
N ALA A 235 -4.96 17.35 7.38
CA ALA A 235 -5.93 16.40 6.87
C ALA A 235 -6.39 16.69 5.43
N PHE A 236 -6.16 17.91 4.94
CA PHE A 236 -6.50 18.25 3.55
C PHE A 236 -5.59 17.57 2.52
N THR A 237 -4.32 17.33 2.82
CA THR A 237 -3.40 16.70 1.87
C THR A 237 -3.84 15.30 1.44
N PRO A 238 -4.14 14.34 2.34
CA PRO A 238 -4.70 13.05 1.94
C PRO A 238 -6.05 13.19 1.22
N LEU A 239 -6.92 14.12 1.62
CA LEU A 239 -8.20 14.34 0.95
C LEU A 239 -8.06 14.75 -0.51
N LEU A 240 -7.10 15.61 -0.83
CA LEU A 240 -6.82 15.99 -2.22
C LEU A 240 -6.34 14.81 -3.08
N THR A 241 -5.85 13.76 -2.45
CA THR A 241 -5.27 12.59 -3.14
C THR A 241 -6.23 11.42 -3.32
N ILE A 242 -7.45 11.46 -2.79
CA ILE A 242 -8.42 10.34 -2.85
C ILE A 242 -9.20 10.24 -4.17
N GLY A 243 -8.94 11.11 -5.15
CA GLY A 243 -9.51 10.98 -6.49
C GLY A 243 -9.13 9.62 -7.09
N GLY A 244 -10.12 8.78 -7.42
CA GLY A 244 -9.89 7.44 -7.93
C GLY A 244 -9.61 6.35 -6.87
N SER A 245 -9.55 6.67 -5.57
CA SER A 245 -9.40 5.66 -4.52
C SER A 245 -10.67 4.81 -4.33
N SER A 246 -10.47 3.57 -3.83
CA SER A 246 -11.58 2.71 -3.39
C SER A 246 -12.41 3.40 -2.28
N LYS A 247 -13.58 2.83 -1.98
CA LYS A 247 -14.40 3.35 -0.88
C LYS A 247 -13.69 3.34 0.46
N ASP A 248 -12.99 2.25 0.77
CA ASP A 248 -12.25 2.13 2.02
C ASP A 248 -11.05 3.06 2.07
N GLY A 249 -10.40 3.32 0.94
CA GLY A 249 -9.38 4.37 0.85
C GLY A 249 -9.93 5.77 1.13
N LYS A 250 -11.10 6.11 0.56
CA LYS A 250 -11.81 7.36 0.86
C LYS A 250 -12.18 7.45 2.34
N ARG A 251 -12.68 6.35 2.92
CA ARG A 251 -13.01 6.25 4.34
C ARG A 251 -11.78 6.48 5.23
N ALA A 252 -10.62 5.89 4.89
CA ALA A 252 -9.38 6.08 5.64
C ALA A 252 -8.93 7.56 5.64
N ALA A 253 -9.00 8.25 4.51
CA ALA A 253 -8.70 9.68 4.44
C ALA A 253 -9.70 10.53 5.24
N LEU A 254 -10.99 10.18 5.23
CA LEU A 254 -12.02 10.82 6.05
C LEU A 254 -11.79 10.58 7.55
N ILE A 255 -11.32 9.41 7.97
CA ILE A 255 -10.94 9.13 9.35
C ILE A 255 -9.85 10.12 9.80
N HIS A 256 -8.85 10.39 8.96
CA HIS A 256 -7.82 11.38 9.27
C HIS A 256 -8.40 12.80 9.42
N LEU A 257 -9.33 13.18 8.55
CA LEU A 257 -10.04 14.46 8.67
C LEU A 257 -10.84 14.54 9.98
N TYR A 258 -11.67 13.56 10.26
CA TYR A 258 -12.51 13.54 11.46
C TYR A 258 -11.69 13.55 12.74
N PHE A 259 -10.61 12.77 12.79
CA PHE A 259 -9.69 12.76 13.92
C PHE A 259 -9.13 14.16 14.20
N ASN A 260 -8.63 14.84 13.16
CA ASN A 260 -8.02 16.17 13.32
C ASN A 260 -9.05 17.25 13.60
N VAL A 261 -10.19 17.28 12.89
CA VAL A 261 -11.24 18.31 13.07
C VAL A 261 -11.91 18.18 14.43
N ILE A 262 -12.46 16.99 14.73
CA ILE A 262 -13.20 16.76 15.97
C ILE A 262 -12.23 16.84 17.16
N GLY A 263 -11.02 16.27 17.05
CA GLY A 263 -9.99 16.34 18.08
C GLY A 263 -9.59 17.75 18.40
N SER A 264 -9.34 18.58 17.39
CA SER A 264 -8.99 19.99 17.59
C SER A 264 -10.12 20.79 18.23
N ILE A 265 -11.37 20.58 17.80
CA ILE A 265 -12.55 21.26 18.38
C ILE A 265 -12.72 20.87 19.85
N VAL A 266 -12.68 19.57 20.16
CA VAL A 266 -12.86 19.08 21.54
C VAL A 266 -11.72 19.56 22.44
N LEU A 267 -10.47 19.45 22.00
CA LEU A 267 -9.32 19.93 22.78
C LEU A 267 -9.39 21.44 23.01
N LEU A 268 -9.74 22.22 21.97
CA LEU A 268 -9.90 23.67 22.10
C LEU A 268 -10.99 24.00 23.13
N ALA A 269 -12.16 23.35 23.02
CA ALA A 269 -13.26 23.54 23.97
C ALA A 269 -12.87 23.18 25.40
N LEU A 270 -12.15 22.06 25.62
CA LEU A 270 -11.68 21.65 26.93
C LEU A 270 -10.66 22.63 27.51
N ILE A 271 -9.68 23.08 26.71
CA ILE A 271 -8.64 24.02 27.16
C ILE A 271 -9.28 25.38 27.56
N TYR A 272 -10.21 25.87 26.75
CA TYR A 272 -10.92 27.13 27.06
C TYR A 272 -11.89 26.95 28.24
N ALA A 273 -12.54 25.82 28.39
CA ALA A 273 -13.36 25.54 29.57
C ALA A 273 -12.51 25.53 30.86
N VAL A 274 -11.32 24.92 30.84
CA VAL A 274 -10.38 24.97 31.97
C VAL A 274 -9.88 26.41 32.21
N GLN A 275 -9.58 27.14 31.15
CA GLN A 275 -9.17 28.54 31.27
C GLN A 275 -10.24 29.40 31.93
N PHE A 276 -11.51 29.27 31.54
CA PHE A 276 -12.62 30.07 32.08
C PHE A 276 -13.03 29.65 33.50
N THR A 277 -12.88 28.36 33.88
CA THR A 277 -13.30 27.86 35.18
C THR A 277 -12.22 27.97 36.27
N PHE A 278 -10.99 27.62 35.92
CA PHE A 278 -9.87 27.50 36.88
C PHE A 278 -8.76 28.53 36.65
N GLY A 279 -8.67 29.10 35.45
CA GLY A 279 -7.54 29.91 35.00
C GLY A 279 -6.29 29.03 34.75
N ILE A 280 -5.65 29.23 33.62
CA ILE A 280 -4.35 28.61 33.34
C ILE A 280 -3.26 29.66 33.65
N PRO A 281 -2.40 29.44 34.66
CA PRO A 281 -1.44 30.46 35.10
C PRO A 281 -0.54 30.97 33.98
N MET A 282 -0.10 30.08 33.06
CA MET A 282 0.81 30.42 31.94
C MET A 282 0.09 30.95 30.69
N TRP A 283 -1.21 31.28 30.76
CA TRP A 283 -2.03 31.61 29.58
C TRP A 283 -1.46 32.80 28.77
N HIS A 284 -0.86 33.75 29.44
CA HIS A 284 -0.26 34.95 28.83
C HIS A 284 1.27 34.89 28.75
N ASP A 285 1.88 33.81 29.22
CA ASP A 285 3.33 33.65 29.18
C ASP A 285 3.83 33.48 27.75
N VAL A 286 5.00 34.05 27.49
CA VAL A 286 5.69 33.95 26.22
C VAL A 286 6.24 32.51 26.07
N MET A 287 5.97 31.92 24.94
CA MET A 287 6.47 30.58 24.61
C MET A 287 7.78 30.66 23.85
N ASN A 288 8.66 29.70 24.14
CA ASN A 288 9.86 29.42 23.37
C ASN A 288 9.68 28.20 22.46
N LYS A 289 10.69 27.82 21.66
CA LYS A 289 10.66 26.68 20.76
C LYS A 289 10.34 25.36 21.49
N SER A 290 10.89 25.21 22.71
CA SER A 290 10.66 24.01 23.54
C SER A 290 9.21 23.92 24.03
N SER A 291 8.63 25.04 24.49
CA SER A 291 7.24 25.06 24.95
C SER A 291 6.26 24.72 23.82
N ILE A 292 6.49 25.30 22.62
CA ILE A 292 5.67 25.03 21.44
C ILE A 292 5.76 23.53 21.04
N ALA A 293 6.97 22.95 21.03
CA ALA A 293 7.16 21.52 20.74
C ALA A 293 6.42 20.63 21.76
N ASN A 294 6.50 20.97 23.04
CA ASN A 294 5.83 20.21 24.09
C ASN A 294 4.31 20.28 23.99
N ILE A 295 3.75 21.46 23.71
CA ILE A 295 2.29 21.62 23.50
C ILE A 295 1.84 20.88 22.24
N HIS A 296 2.61 20.93 21.16
CA HIS A 296 2.32 20.18 19.94
C HIS A 296 2.27 18.67 20.21
N THR A 297 3.26 18.13 20.95
CA THR A 297 3.28 16.73 21.34
C THR A 297 2.13 16.38 22.28
N LEU A 298 1.90 17.23 23.30
CA LEU A 298 0.84 17.01 24.28
C LEU A 298 -0.55 17.03 23.62
N SER A 299 -0.82 17.98 22.74
CA SER A 299 -2.10 18.05 22.03
C SER A 299 -2.34 16.82 21.13
N SER A 300 -1.32 16.32 20.44
CA SER A 300 -1.41 15.11 19.62
C SER A 300 -1.66 13.86 20.48
N VAL A 301 -0.95 13.73 21.62
CA VAL A 301 -1.15 12.62 22.57
C VAL A 301 -2.53 12.69 23.21
N CYS A 302 -2.98 13.87 23.65
CA CYS A 302 -4.32 14.05 24.21
C CYS A 302 -5.42 13.71 23.20
N ALA A 303 -5.28 14.15 21.95
CA ALA A 303 -6.22 13.78 20.89
C ALA A 303 -6.26 12.25 20.68
N MET A 304 -5.10 11.59 20.64
CA MET A 304 -5.03 10.13 20.53
C MET A 304 -5.70 9.44 21.72
N LEU A 305 -5.42 9.85 22.96
CA LEU A 305 -6.02 9.28 24.16
C LEU A 305 -7.54 9.47 24.20
N LEU A 306 -8.04 10.60 23.71
CA LEU A 306 -9.47 10.88 23.58
C LEU A 306 -10.17 9.88 22.64
N PHE A 307 -9.56 9.59 21.49
CA PHE A 307 -10.18 8.74 20.47
C PHE A 307 -9.83 7.25 20.60
N LEU A 308 -8.78 6.89 21.35
CA LEU A 308 -8.35 5.51 21.49
C LEU A 308 -9.50 4.57 21.94
N PRO A 309 -10.29 4.90 22.99
CA PRO A 309 -11.43 4.07 23.40
C PRO A 309 -12.62 4.13 22.41
N CYS A 310 -12.70 5.18 21.58
CA CYS A 310 -13.77 5.44 20.64
C CYS A 310 -13.34 5.29 19.18
N SER A 311 -12.26 4.57 18.90
CA SER A 311 -11.69 4.41 17.54
C SER A 311 -12.73 3.91 16.52
N GLY A 312 -13.66 3.04 16.93
CA GLY A 312 -14.76 2.55 16.10
C GLY A 312 -15.77 3.63 15.68
N VAL A 313 -15.87 4.75 16.41
CA VAL A 313 -16.76 5.87 16.04
C VAL A 313 -16.25 6.57 14.78
N LEU A 314 -14.93 6.76 14.65
CA LEU A 314 -14.32 7.36 13.46
C LEU A 314 -14.58 6.51 12.21
N SER A 315 -14.42 5.17 12.33
CA SER A 315 -14.75 4.25 11.24
C SER A 315 -16.24 4.29 10.87
N LYS A 316 -17.14 4.32 11.86
CA LYS A 316 -18.58 4.43 11.61
C LYS A 316 -18.96 5.74 10.92
N LEU A 317 -18.39 6.87 11.33
CA LEU A 317 -18.60 8.16 10.67
C LEU A 317 -18.14 8.13 9.21
N ALA A 318 -16.99 7.52 8.95
CA ALA A 318 -16.46 7.39 7.60
C ALA A 318 -17.36 6.47 6.72
N MET A 319 -17.88 5.36 7.26
CA MET A 319 -18.83 4.47 6.57
C MET A 319 -20.17 5.15 6.30
N LEU A 320 -20.67 5.98 7.22
CA LEU A 320 -21.89 6.77 7.00
C LEU A 320 -21.72 7.80 5.88
N THR A 321 -20.53 8.39 5.76
CA THR A 321 -20.24 9.40 4.72
C THR A 321 -20.03 8.75 3.35
N VAL A 322 -19.41 7.57 3.32
CA VAL A 322 -19.16 6.78 2.11
C VAL A 322 -19.81 5.41 2.31
N PRO A 323 -21.10 5.24 1.96
CA PRO A 323 -21.82 3.98 2.18
C PRO A 323 -21.35 2.86 1.23
N ASP A 324 -21.59 1.59 1.60
CA ASP A 324 -21.31 0.43 0.78
C ASP A 324 -22.26 0.37 -0.44
N ASN A 325 -21.76 -0.12 -1.58
CA ASN A 325 -22.59 -0.56 -2.70
C ASN A 325 -22.69 -2.09 -2.66
N ALA A 326 -23.69 -2.65 -3.35
CA ALA A 326 -23.89 -4.08 -3.44
C ALA A 326 -22.61 -4.83 -3.90
N GLU A 327 -22.39 -6.03 -3.38
CA GLU A 327 -21.18 -6.85 -3.58
C GLU A 327 -20.87 -7.13 -5.07
N GLU A 328 -21.88 -7.27 -5.92
CA GLU A 328 -21.71 -7.50 -7.37
C GLU A 328 -20.95 -6.39 -8.09
N ALA A 329 -21.13 -5.11 -7.69
CA ALA A 329 -20.41 -4.00 -8.31
C ALA A 329 -18.92 -3.98 -7.96
N GLN A 330 -18.50 -4.68 -6.90
CA GLN A 330 -17.11 -4.75 -6.45
C GLN A 330 -16.35 -5.82 -7.21
N GLU A 331 -17.01 -6.92 -7.58
CA GLU A 331 -16.41 -8.02 -8.35
C GLU A 331 -16.05 -7.61 -9.78
N LEU A 332 -16.82 -6.72 -10.39
CA LEU A 332 -16.59 -6.18 -11.73
C LEU A 332 -15.81 -4.85 -11.75
N SER A 333 -15.20 -4.45 -10.64
CA SER A 333 -14.43 -3.20 -10.57
C SER A 333 -12.96 -3.40 -10.94
N MET A 334 -12.38 -2.43 -11.68
CA MET A 334 -10.94 -2.36 -11.91
C MET A 334 -10.18 -2.21 -10.58
N PRO A 335 -9.00 -2.84 -10.42
CA PRO A 335 -8.15 -2.57 -9.27
C PRO A 335 -7.65 -1.12 -9.32
N VAL A 336 -7.55 -0.49 -8.16
CA VAL A 336 -6.95 0.84 -8.04
C VAL A 336 -5.44 0.66 -7.93
N LEU A 337 -4.69 1.20 -8.90
CA LEU A 337 -3.22 1.20 -8.94
C LEU A 337 -2.75 2.66 -8.79
N ASP A 338 -2.11 2.96 -7.67
CA ASP A 338 -1.77 4.32 -7.28
C ASP A 338 -0.28 4.60 -7.47
N GLU A 339 0.08 5.32 -8.54
CA GLU A 339 1.46 5.67 -8.88
C GLU A 339 2.18 6.49 -7.78
N ARG A 340 1.43 7.12 -6.86
CA ARG A 340 2.02 7.84 -5.71
C ARG A 340 2.74 6.91 -4.75
N LEU A 341 2.40 5.62 -4.75
CA LEU A 341 3.04 4.59 -3.96
C LEU A 341 4.44 4.21 -4.49
N PHE A 342 4.84 4.66 -5.68
CA PHE A 342 6.20 4.45 -6.20
C PHE A 342 7.30 5.02 -5.29
N LYS A 343 6.96 5.99 -4.45
CA LYS A 343 7.86 6.46 -3.38
C LYS A 343 8.18 5.39 -2.34
N SER A 344 7.38 4.34 -2.26
CA SER A 344 7.53 3.20 -1.37
C SER A 344 7.40 1.90 -2.18
N PRO A 345 8.47 1.47 -2.90
CA PRO A 345 8.42 0.40 -3.89
C PRO A 345 7.79 -0.89 -3.37
N ALA A 346 8.13 -1.30 -2.15
CA ALA A 346 7.56 -2.50 -1.53
C ALA A 346 6.02 -2.43 -1.38
N VAL A 347 5.45 -1.25 -1.10
CA VAL A 347 4.00 -1.05 -1.01
C VAL A 347 3.36 -1.06 -2.40
N ALA A 348 4.04 -0.45 -3.39
CA ALA A 348 3.58 -0.46 -4.78
C ALA A 348 3.55 -1.88 -5.35
N LEU A 349 4.59 -2.69 -5.10
CA LEU A 349 4.65 -4.11 -5.46
C LEU A 349 3.52 -4.91 -4.81
N GLN A 350 3.26 -4.69 -3.53
CA GLN A 350 2.16 -5.38 -2.84
C GLN A 350 0.79 -4.98 -3.41
N GLN A 351 0.61 -3.71 -3.80
CA GLN A 351 -0.63 -3.28 -4.46
C GLN A 351 -0.79 -3.98 -5.83
N ALA A 352 0.28 -4.06 -6.63
CA ALA A 352 0.29 -4.78 -7.89
C ALA A 352 -0.03 -6.27 -7.68
N LYS A 353 0.62 -6.92 -6.71
CA LYS A 353 0.35 -8.33 -6.35
C LYS A 353 -1.12 -8.56 -6.02
N ASN A 354 -1.72 -7.70 -5.20
CA ASN A 354 -3.14 -7.82 -4.86
C ASN A 354 -4.07 -7.63 -6.07
N ALA A 355 -3.65 -6.83 -7.05
CA ALA A 355 -4.37 -6.71 -8.31
C ALA A 355 -4.26 -8.01 -9.12
N VAL A 356 -3.07 -8.65 -9.18
CA VAL A 356 -2.87 -9.96 -9.83
C VAL A 356 -3.69 -11.05 -9.11
N VAL A 357 -3.76 -11.07 -7.77
CA VAL A 357 -4.64 -11.98 -7.01
C VAL A 357 -6.11 -11.82 -7.42
N LYS A 358 -6.59 -10.60 -7.61
CA LYS A 358 -7.97 -10.39 -8.11
C LYS A 358 -8.16 -10.89 -9.54
N MET A 359 -7.14 -10.74 -10.37
CA MET A 359 -7.12 -11.24 -11.74
C MET A 359 -7.16 -12.77 -11.77
N SER A 360 -6.32 -13.44 -10.97
CA SER A 360 -6.28 -14.91 -10.88
C SER A 360 -7.62 -15.52 -10.46
N ARG A 361 -8.29 -14.91 -9.45
CA ARG A 361 -9.62 -15.36 -9.02
C ARG A 361 -10.67 -15.24 -10.12
N ARG A 362 -10.59 -14.19 -10.96
CA ARG A 362 -11.50 -13.99 -12.08
C ARG A 362 -11.25 -14.97 -13.20
N ALA A 363 -9.99 -15.23 -13.55
CA ALA A 363 -9.60 -16.23 -14.53
C ALA A 363 -10.06 -17.63 -14.12
N ALA A 364 -9.77 -18.04 -12.87
CA ALA A 364 -10.24 -19.31 -12.31
C ALA A 364 -11.77 -19.42 -12.35
N ARG A 365 -12.49 -18.34 -11.98
CA ARG A 365 -13.95 -18.33 -12.04
C ARG A 365 -14.48 -18.45 -13.47
N ASN A 366 -13.82 -17.86 -14.47
CA ASN A 366 -14.22 -18.00 -15.87
C ASN A 366 -14.07 -19.44 -16.33
N VAL A 367 -12.97 -20.14 -16.00
CA VAL A 367 -12.79 -21.56 -16.36
C VAL A 367 -13.88 -22.42 -15.70
N ASN A 368 -14.13 -22.23 -14.41
CA ASN A 368 -15.15 -22.98 -13.67
C ASN A 368 -16.59 -22.72 -14.18
N LEU A 369 -16.84 -21.59 -14.82
CA LEU A 369 -18.14 -21.29 -15.45
C LEU A 369 -18.22 -21.79 -16.89
N ALA A 370 -17.10 -21.88 -17.60
CA ALA A 370 -17.06 -22.30 -19.00
C ALA A 370 -17.26 -23.82 -19.16
N ALA A 371 -16.66 -24.63 -18.27
CA ALA A 371 -16.73 -26.09 -18.36
C ALA A 371 -18.16 -26.64 -18.32
N PRO A 372 -19.07 -26.24 -17.40
CA PRO A 372 -20.47 -26.72 -17.40
C PRO A 372 -21.27 -26.34 -18.65
N LEU A 373 -20.87 -25.27 -19.39
CA LEU A 373 -21.57 -24.89 -20.62
C LEU A 373 -21.47 -25.94 -21.72
N LEU A 374 -20.42 -26.79 -21.69
CA LEU A 374 -20.24 -27.92 -22.60
C LEU A 374 -21.34 -28.99 -22.44
N LEU A 375 -21.99 -29.05 -21.29
CA LEU A 375 -23.07 -29.99 -20.97
C LEU A 375 -24.45 -29.36 -21.11
N LYS A 376 -24.53 -28.08 -20.72
CA LYS A 376 -25.80 -27.31 -20.75
C LYS A 376 -25.49 -25.84 -21.00
N MET A 377 -25.93 -25.39 -22.17
CA MET A 377 -25.78 -23.99 -22.55
C MET A 377 -26.62 -23.04 -21.69
N ASP A 378 -26.04 -21.90 -21.32
CA ASP A 378 -26.68 -20.81 -20.56
C ASP A 378 -26.15 -19.46 -21.05
N GLU A 379 -26.99 -18.68 -21.72
CA GLU A 379 -26.60 -17.40 -22.34
C GLU A 379 -26.18 -16.33 -21.30
N ASP A 380 -26.79 -16.37 -20.10
CA ASP A 380 -26.43 -15.45 -19.04
C ASP A 380 -25.00 -15.71 -18.54
N THR A 381 -24.63 -16.98 -18.40
CA THR A 381 -23.27 -17.40 -18.05
C THR A 381 -22.25 -17.02 -19.13
N VAL A 382 -22.59 -17.21 -20.40
CA VAL A 382 -21.74 -16.76 -21.54
C VAL A 382 -21.50 -15.26 -21.48
N SER A 383 -22.55 -14.48 -21.28
CA SER A 383 -22.44 -13.03 -21.15
C SER A 383 -21.55 -12.62 -19.96
N ALA A 384 -21.70 -13.31 -18.84
CA ALA A 384 -20.89 -13.08 -17.63
C ALA A 384 -19.40 -13.38 -17.84
N ILE A 385 -19.07 -14.48 -18.56
CA ILE A 385 -17.69 -14.82 -18.92
C ILE A 385 -17.09 -13.73 -19.82
N LYS A 386 -17.79 -13.32 -20.90
CA LYS A 386 -17.33 -12.28 -21.84
C LYS A 386 -17.08 -10.94 -21.14
N VAL A 387 -17.94 -10.53 -20.22
CA VAL A 387 -17.76 -9.29 -19.43
C VAL A 387 -16.55 -9.39 -18.52
N ARG A 388 -16.34 -10.55 -17.88
CA ARG A 388 -15.23 -10.75 -16.94
C ARG A 388 -13.90 -10.86 -17.69
N GLU A 389 -13.89 -11.44 -18.89
CA GLU A 389 -12.70 -11.51 -19.75
C GLU A 389 -12.24 -10.13 -20.18
N ASN A 390 -13.14 -9.30 -20.72
CA ASN A 390 -12.80 -7.90 -21.02
C ASN A 390 -12.23 -7.15 -19.83
N LEU A 391 -12.62 -7.53 -18.62
CA LEU A 391 -12.07 -6.94 -17.41
C LEU A 391 -10.66 -7.50 -17.09
N ILE A 392 -10.40 -8.78 -17.35
CA ILE A 392 -9.09 -9.44 -17.20
C ILE A 392 -8.09 -8.79 -18.14
N ASP A 393 -8.41 -8.61 -19.43
CA ASP A 393 -7.58 -7.91 -20.44
C ASP A 393 -7.20 -6.50 -19.99
N ARG A 394 -8.20 -5.75 -19.52
CA ARG A 394 -7.98 -4.40 -19.03
C ARG A 394 -7.12 -4.37 -17.76
N MET A 395 -7.22 -5.39 -16.92
CA MET A 395 -6.37 -5.53 -15.73
C MET A 395 -4.94 -5.87 -16.12
N GLU A 396 -4.74 -6.78 -17.08
CA GLU A 396 -3.43 -7.09 -17.63
C GLU A 396 -2.71 -5.82 -18.07
N VAL A 397 -3.33 -5.03 -18.96
CA VAL A 397 -2.77 -3.77 -19.45
C VAL A 397 -2.50 -2.77 -18.32
N ALA A 398 -3.42 -2.64 -17.36
CA ALA A 398 -3.27 -1.69 -16.28
C ALA A 398 -2.17 -2.07 -15.30
N ILE A 399 -2.08 -3.35 -14.93
CA ILE A 399 -1.07 -3.87 -13.99
C ILE A 399 0.32 -3.82 -14.66
N SER A 400 0.43 -4.26 -15.90
CA SER A 400 1.68 -4.24 -16.65
C SER A 400 2.22 -2.82 -16.82
N ASN A 401 1.37 -1.87 -17.21
CA ASN A 401 1.77 -0.46 -17.30
C ASN A 401 2.20 0.13 -15.95
N TYR A 402 1.53 -0.24 -14.86
CA TYR A 402 1.91 0.19 -13.51
C TYR A 402 3.28 -0.35 -13.12
N LEU A 403 3.53 -1.64 -13.34
CA LEU A 403 4.81 -2.29 -13.06
C LEU A 403 5.94 -1.73 -13.93
N ILE A 404 5.70 -1.51 -15.23
CA ILE A 404 6.69 -0.90 -16.13
C ILE A 404 7.04 0.53 -15.68
N LYS A 405 6.05 1.38 -15.35
CA LYS A 405 6.33 2.72 -14.82
C LYS A 405 7.09 2.70 -13.50
N MET A 406 6.94 1.64 -12.71
CA MET A 406 7.68 1.48 -11.47
C MET A 406 9.17 1.27 -11.73
N THR A 407 9.57 0.68 -12.87
CA THR A 407 10.99 0.51 -13.23
C THR A 407 11.72 1.83 -13.51
N ASP A 408 10.99 2.93 -13.76
CA ASP A 408 11.58 4.27 -13.89
C ASP A 408 12.07 4.84 -12.54
N GLN A 409 11.77 4.16 -11.43
CA GLN A 409 12.23 4.54 -10.10
C GLN A 409 13.57 3.87 -9.78
N GLU A 410 14.30 4.39 -8.78
CA GLU A 410 15.52 3.75 -8.26
C GLU A 410 15.15 2.50 -7.42
N LEU A 411 14.92 1.37 -8.08
CA LEU A 411 14.63 0.08 -7.44
C LEU A 411 15.92 -0.62 -6.98
N GLY A 412 15.81 -1.40 -5.91
CA GLY A 412 16.83 -2.38 -5.53
C GLY A 412 16.77 -3.64 -6.42
N ASP A 413 17.78 -4.49 -6.33
CA ASP A 413 17.85 -5.74 -7.11
C ASP A 413 16.66 -6.65 -6.80
N ASP A 414 16.30 -6.82 -5.51
CA ASP A 414 15.16 -7.64 -5.07
C ASP A 414 13.81 -7.09 -5.61
N GLU A 415 13.65 -5.77 -5.61
CA GLU A 415 12.44 -5.10 -6.10
C GLU A 415 12.31 -5.21 -7.62
N SER A 416 13.43 -5.08 -8.34
CA SER A 416 13.47 -5.24 -9.81
C SER A 416 13.12 -6.68 -10.22
N HIS A 417 13.62 -7.67 -9.48
CA HIS A 417 13.26 -9.07 -9.68
C HIS A 417 11.77 -9.29 -9.44
N ALA A 418 11.23 -8.77 -8.33
CA ALA A 418 9.81 -8.89 -8.01
C ALA A 418 8.89 -8.24 -9.07
N VAL A 419 9.29 -7.12 -9.69
CA VAL A 419 8.56 -6.52 -10.82
C VAL A 419 8.51 -7.48 -11.99
N THR A 420 9.64 -8.09 -12.34
CA THR A 420 9.73 -9.03 -13.47
C THR A 420 8.85 -10.25 -13.24
N GLU A 421 8.89 -10.83 -12.04
CA GLU A 421 8.07 -11.98 -11.71
C GLU A 421 6.57 -11.65 -11.69
N LEU A 422 6.17 -10.48 -11.17
CA LEU A 422 4.77 -10.06 -11.23
C LEU A 422 4.27 -9.88 -12.67
N LEU A 423 5.09 -9.38 -13.60
CA LEU A 423 4.75 -9.31 -15.02
C LEU A 423 4.53 -10.70 -15.62
N ASN A 424 5.37 -11.67 -15.26
CA ASN A 424 5.18 -13.06 -15.69
C ASN A 424 3.86 -13.62 -15.16
N PHE A 425 3.54 -13.46 -13.86
CA PHE A 425 2.28 -13.92 -13.29
C PHE A 425 1.04 -13.27 -13.93
N VAL A 426 1.11 -12.01 -14.30
CA VAL A 426 0.03 -11.33 -15.04
C VAL A 426 -0.26 -12.08 -16.34
N THR A 427 0.78 -12.42 -17.10
CA THR A 427 0.65 -13.13 -18.37
C THR A 427 0.09 -14.56 -18.17
N GLU A 428 0.55 -15.28 -17.13
CA GLU A 428 0.06 -16.65 -16.87
C GLU A 428 -1.44 -16.64 -16.52
N PHE A 429 -1.90 -15.69 -15.69
CA PHE A 429 -3.32 -15.60 -15.32
C PHE A 429 -4.24 -15.06 -16.41
N GLU A 430 -3.75 -14.17 -17.29
CA GLU A 430 -4.48 -13.74 -18.48
C GLU A 430 -4.73 -14.94 -19.40
N ARG A 431 -3.71 -15.76 -19.68
CA ARG A 431 -3.85 -16.96 -20.52
C ARG A 431 -4.84 -17.96 -19.95
N ILE A 432 -4.90 -18.15 -18.63
CA ILE A 432 -5.94 -18.98 -18.02
C ILE A 432 -7.35 -18.42 -18.34
N GLY A 433 -7.52 -17.09 -18.33
CA GLY A 433 -8.75 -16.42 -18.73
C GLY A 433 -9.09 -16.67 -20.20
N ASP A 434 -8.12 -16.49 -21.10
CA ASP A 434 -8.26 -16.74 -22.54
C ASP A 434 -8.75 -18.18 -22.84
N TYR A 435 -8.18 -19.19 -22.15
CA TYR A 435 -8.61 -20.57 -22.36
C TYR A 435 -10.03 -20.83 -21.86
N ALA A 436 -10.50 -20.10 -20.84
CA ALA A 436 -11.89 -20.14 -20.44
C ALA A 436 -12.84 -19.67 -21.55
N VAL A 437 -12.47 -18.60 -22.25
CA VAL A 437 -13.23 -18.10 -23.42
C VAL A 437 -13.21 -19.14 -24.54
N ASN A 438 -12.05 -19.71 -24.84
CA ASN A 438 -11.96 -20.77 -25.86
C ASN A 438 -12.87 -21.96 -25.53
N ILE A 439 -12.94 -22.42 -24.28
CA ILE A 439 -13.84 -23.48 -23.84
C ILE A 439 -15.31 -23.06 -24.02
N MET A 440 -15.65 -21.82 -23.63
CA MET A 440 -17.00 -21.27 -23.81
C MET A 440 -17.40 -21.23 -25.29
N GLU A 441 -16.50 -20.75 -26.17
CA GLU A 441 -16.75 -20.70 -27.61
C GLU A 441 -17.00 -22.10 -28.19
N LYS A 442 -16.35 -23.15 -27.67
CA LYS A 442 -16.61 -24.53 -28.05
C LYS A 442 -17.98 -25.01 -27.57
N ALA A 443 -18.47 -24.54 -26.44
CA ALA A 443 -19.82 -24.77 -25.99
C ALA A 443 -20.87 -24.05 -26.89
N GLU A 444 -20.59 -22.79 -27.29
CA GLU A 444 -21.42 -22.08 -28.29
C GLU A 444 -21.45 -22.84 -29.62
N GLU A 445 -20.31 -23.36 -30.12
CA GLU A 445 -20.21 -24.14 -31.34
C GLU A 445 -21.05 -25.45 -31.30
N LEU A 446 -21.02 -26.15 -30.16
CA LEU A 446 -21.86 -27.35 -29.95
C LEU A 446 -23.35 -27.02 -29.99
N ASN A 447 -23.74 -25.94 -29.34
CA ASN A 447 -25.12 -25.49 -29.27
C ASN A 447 -25.65 -25.05 -30.65
N GLU A 448 -24.86 -24.31 -31.44
CA GLU A 448 -25.20 -23.88 -32.80
C GLU A 448 -25.38 -25.08 -33.75
N LYS A 449 -24.63 -26.17 -33.54
CA LYS A 449 -24.72 -27.41 -34.31
C LYS A 449 -25.82 -28.36 -33.81
N GLU A 450 -26.56 -28.00 -32.76
CA GLU A 450 -27.51 -28.86 -32.06
C GLU A 450 -26.88 -30.23 -31.67
N ALA A 451 -25.58 -30.24 -31.36
CA ALA A 451 -24.79 -31.42 -31.06
C ALA A 451 -24.52 -31.55 -29.55
N SER A 452 -24.31 -32.77 -29.09
CA SER A 452 -23.95 -33.07 -27.71
C SER A 452 -22.93 -34.19 -27.64
N PHE A 453 -22.13 -34.21 -26.57
CA PHE A 453 -21.23 -35.30 -26.29
C PHE A 453 -21.99 -36.57 -25.87
N SER A 454 -21.41 -37.77 -26.10
CA SER A 454 -21.94 -39.02 -25.61
C SER A 454 -22.00 -39.04 -24.08
N GLU A 455 -22.88 -39.87 -23.50
CA GLU A 455 -23.04 -39.98 -22.04
C GLU A 455 -21.74 -40.34 -21.33
N SER A 456 -20.88 -41.18 -21.95
CA SER A 456 -19.57 -41.52 -21.43
C SER A 456 -18.63 -40.28 -21.42
N ALA A 457 -18.58 -39.57 -22.56
CA ALA A 457 -17.75 -38.36 -22.67
C ALA A 457 -18.18 -37.25 -21.68
N GLN A 458 -19.48 -37.11 -21.42
CA GLN A 458 -19.99 -36.17 -20.41
C GLN A 458 -19.51 -36.51 -18.98
N LYS A 459 -19.55 -37.82 -18.61
CA LYS A 459 -19.06 -38.29 -17.30
C LYS A 459 -17.55 -38.07 -17.15
N GLU A 460 -16.80 -38.32 -18.21
CA GLU A 460 -15.36 -38.09 -18.27
C GLU A 460 -15.02 -36.62 -18.10
N LEU A 461 -15.72 -35.72 -18.81
CA LEU A 461 -15.53 -34.27 -18.69
C LEU A 461 -15.85 -33.74 -17.29
N ILE A 462 -16.90 -34.24 -16.63
CA ILE A 462 -17.24 -33.88 -15.25
C ILE A 462 -16.11 -34.26 -14.28
N LEU A 463 -15.45 -35.39 -14.52
CA LEU A 463 -14.33 -35.81 -13.68
C LEU A 463 -13.09 -34.94 -13.93
N LEU A 464 -12.79 -34.61 -15.19
CA LEU A 464 -11.71 -33.70 -15.57
C LEU A 464 -11.95 -32.29 -15.02
N GLU A 465 -13.19 -31.77 -15.08
CA GLU A 465 -13.58 -30.47 -14.50
C GLU A 465 -13.20 -30.35 -13.01
N LYS A 466 -13.46 -31.42 -12.23
CA LYS A 466 -13.09 -31.42 -10.80
C LYS A 466 -11.58 -31.31 -10.57
N ALA A 467 -10.77 -31.98 -11.39
CA ALA A 467 -9.32 -31.89 -11.31
C ALA A 467 -8.85 -30.47 -11.67
N VAL A 468 -9.44 -29.84 -12.69
CA VAL A 468 -9.16 -28.47 -13.11
C VAL A 468 -9.59 -27.46 -12.05
N GLU A 469 -10.77 -27.60 -11.47
CA GLU A 469 -11.21 -26.75 -10.35
C GLU A 469 -10.23 -26.84 -9.17
N ARG A 470 -9.73 -28.04 -8.87
CA ARG A 470 -8.74 -28.25 -7.80
C ARG A 470 -7.42 -27.55 -8.09
N ILE A 471 -6.85 -27.70 -9.30
CA ILE A 471 -5.57 -27.06 -9.65
C ILE A 471 -5.67 -25.54 -9.63
N LEU A 472 -6.74 -24.96 -10.17
CA LEU A 472 -7.00 -23.53 -10.14
C LEU A 472 -7.11 -23.00 -8.70
N THR A 473 -7.79 -23.75 -7.82
CA THR A 473 -7.96 -23.39 -6.41
C THR A 473 -6.64 -23.41 -5.68
N VAL A 474 -5.86 -24.51 -5.80
CA VAL A 474 -4.56 -24.63 -5.13
C VAL A 474 -3.57 -23.59 -5.62
N THR A 475 -3.51 -23.34 -6.92
CA THR A 475 -2.64 -22.30 -7.52
C THR A 475 -3.02 -20.91 -7.01
N GLY A 476 -4.31 -20.57 -7.01
CA GLY A 476 -4.80 -19.29 -6.52
C GLY A 476 -4.51 -19.06 -5.03
N GLU A 477 -4.73 -20.08 -4.19
CA GLU A 477 -4.45 -20.01 -2.75
C GLU A 477 -2.94 -19.93 -2.46
N ALA A 478 -2.11 -20.67 -3.21
CA ALA A 478 -0.66 -20.61 -3.11
C ALA A 478 -0.16 -19.20 -3.44
N PHE A 479 -0.58 -18.64 -4.55
CA PHE A 479 -0.19 -17.31 -5.01
C PHE A 479 -0.66 -16.19 -4.06
N GLU A 480 -1.88 -16.27 -3.58
CA GLU A 480 -2.42 -15.27 -2.64
C GLU A 480 -1.68 -15.27 -1.30
N GLY A 481 -1.38 -16.48 -0.78
CA GLY A 481 -0.74 -16.68 0.53
C GLY A 481 0.78 -16.62 0.52
N ASP A 482 1.46 -16.51 -0.62
CA ASP A 482 2.90 -16.77 -0.78
C ASP A 482 3.30 -18.14 -0.20
N ASP A 483 2.44 -19.15 -0.41
CA ASP A 483 2.57 -20.47 0.20
C ASP A 483 3.24 -21.44 -0.77
N THR A 484 4.56 -21.55 -0.70
CA THR A 484 5.37 -22.46 -1.54
C THR A 484 5.08 -23.93 -1.25
N GLN A 485 4.63 -24.28 -0.04
CA GLN A 485 4.23 -25.66 0.27
C GLN A 485 2.96 -26.05 -0.48
N LYS A 486 2.01 -25.10 -0.64
CA LYS A 486 0.86 -25.31 -1.54
C LYS A 486 1.26 -25.30 -3.00
N ALA A 487 2.18 -24.45 -3.41
CA ALA A 487 2.68 -24.42 -4.78
C ALA A 487 3.29 -25.78 -5.19
N MET A 488 3.97 -26.48 -4.28
CA MET A 488 4.51 -27.81 -4.52
C MET A 488 3.43 -28.90 -4.78
N GLN A 489 2.17 -28.65 -4.49
CA GLN A 489 1.06 -29.58 -4.77
C GLN A 489 0.52 -29.43 -6.20
N VAL A 490 0.85 -28.35 -6.90
CA VAL A 490 0.28 -28.04 -8.22
C VAL A 490 0.86 -28.95 -9.30
N GLU A 491 2.17 -29.13 -9.34
CA GLU A 491 2.87 -29.92 -10.37
C GLU A 491 2.44 -31.40 -10.36
N PRO A 492 2.35 -32.11 -9.20
CA PRO A 492 1.82 -33.48 -9.17
C PRO A 492 0.39 -33.60 -9.69
N LEU A 493 -0.45 -32.60 -9.47
CA LEU A 493 -1.83 -32.59 -9.95
C LEU A 493 -1.90 -32.31 -11.45
N GLU A 494 -1.05 -31.43 -11.97
CA GLU A 494 -0.93 -31.15 -13.40
C GLU A 494 -0.52 -32.39 -14.16
N GLU A 495 0.49 -33.14 -13.68
CA GLU A 495 0.91 -34.43 -14.31
C GLU A 495 -0.23 -35.45 -14.35
N VAL A 496 -1.09 -35.47 -13.33
CA VAL A 496 -2.30 -36.32 -13.35
C VAL A 496 -3.31 -35.83 -14.39
N ILE A 497 -3.51 -34.52 -14.53
CA ILE A 497 -4.41 -33.92 -15.53
C ILE A 497 -3.92 -34.28 -16.95
N ASP A 498 -2.62 -34.15 -17.21
CA ASP A 498 -2.01 -34.52 -18.50
C ASP A 498 -2.29 -35.98 -18.88
N VAL A 499 -2.08 -36.91 -17.93
CA VAL A 499 -2.38 -38.30 -18.12
C VAL A 499 -3.88 -38.53 -18.36
N MET A 500 -4.76 -37.79 -17.66
CA MET A 500 -6.21 -37.86 -17.92
C MET A 500 -6.55 -37.38 -19.33
N VAL A 501 -5.99 -36.26 -19.77
CA VAL A 501 -6.22 -35.70 -21.12
C VAL A 501 -5.76 -36.65 -22.19
N GLU A 502 -4.57 -37.24 -22.05
CA GLU A 502 -4.06 -38.25 -23.00
C GLU A 502 -5.02 -39.46 -23.12
N ARG A 503 -5.49 -40.01 -22.00
CA ARG A 503 -6.45 -41.11 -21.98
C ARG A 503 -7.78 -40.75 -22.61
N LEU A 504 -8.33 -39.59 -22.26
CA LEU A 504 -9.59 -39.10 -22.82
C LEU A 504 -9.49 -38.92 -24.34
N ARG A 505 -8.34 -38.47 -24.83
CA ARG A 505 -8.03 -38.38 -26.27
C ARG A 505 -8.06 -39.75 -26.94
N ASP A 506 -7.41 -40.75 -26.35
CA ASP A 506 -7.37 -42.11 -26.86
C ASP A 506 -8.77 -42.74 -26.87
N GLN A 507 -9.53 -42.64 -25.78
CA GLN A 507 -10.91 -43.14 -25.70
C GLN A 507 -11.82 -42.48 -26.73
N HIS A 508 -11.64 -41.17 -26.94
CA HIS A 508 -12.41 -40.47 -27.95
C HIS A 508 -12.10 -40.95 -29.37
N ILE A 509 -10.83 -41.27 -29.68
CA ILE A 509 -10.44 -41.87 -30.96
C ILE A 509 -11.10 -43.22 -31.13
N HIS A 510 -11.23 -44.03 -30.07
CA HIS A 510 -11.96 -45.29 -30.12
C HIS A 510 -13.46 -45.09 -30.42
N ARG A 511 -14.13 -44.14 -29.73
CA ARG A 511 -15.54 -43.77 -29.99
C ARG A 511 -15.79 -43.30 -31.42
N LEU A 512 -14.83 -42.56 -32.00
CA LEU A 512 -14.90 -42.14 -33.41
C LEU A 512 -14.82 -43.36 -34.37
N LYS A 513 -13.90 -44.29 -34.11
CA LYS A 513 -13.77 -45.53 -34.92
C LYS A 513 -15.01 -46.41 -34.87
N ASP A 514 -15.64 -46.48 -33.70
CA ASP A 514 -16.84 -47.28 -33.46
C ASP A 514 -18.13 -46.58 -33.92
N GLY A 515 -18.03 -45.36 -34.45
CA GLY A 515 -19.18 -44.58 -34.93
C GLY A 515 -20.13 -44.10 -33.85
N VAL A 516 -19.68 -44.04 -32.58
CA VAL A 516 -20.48 -43.61 -31.43
C VAL A 516 -20.62 -42.07 -31.39
N CYS A 517 -19.68 -41.36 -31.99
CA CYS A 517 -19.72 -39.89 -32.07
C CYS A 517 -19.43 -39.40 -33.50
N SER A 518 -19.90 -38.20 -33.84
CA SER A 518 -19.65 -37.57 -35.12
C SER A 518 -18.23 -36.95 -35.17
N ILE A 519 -17.70 -36.77 -36.37
CA ILE A 519 -16.40 -36.08 -36.56
C ILE A 519 -16.47 -34.66 -36.02
N ASP A 520 -17.58 -33.94 -36.23
CA ASP A 520 -17.74 -32.55 -35.82
C ASP A 520 -17.69 -32.39 -34.29
N THR A 521 -18.41 -33.26 -33.54
CA THR A 521 -18.33 -33.29 -32.07
C THR A 521 -16.96 -33.76 -31.58
N GLY A 522 -16.29 -34.59 -32.38
CA GLY A 522 -14.95 -35.10 -32.09
C GLY A 522 -13.89 -34.03 -32.10
N VAL A 523 -13.91 -33.16 -33.08
CA VAL A 523 -12.98 -32.02 -33.16
C VAL A 523 -13.17 -31.07 -31.96
N VAL A 524 -14.43 -30.76 -31.65
CA VAL A 524 -14.74 -29.91 -30.48
C VAL A 524 -14.25 -30.53 -29.16
N PHE A 525 -14.42 -31.85 -28.98
CA PHE A 525 -13.95 -32.53 -27.79
C PHE A 525 -12.43 -32.45 -27.64
N LEU A 526 -11.67 -32.67 -28.72
CA LEU A 526 -10.21 -32.55 -28.70
C LEU A 526 -9.74 -31.12 -28.44
N ASP A 527 -10.43 -30.13 -28.99
CA ASP A 527 -10.12 -28.72 -28.73
C ASP A 527 -10.35 -28.37 -27.26
N VAL A 528 -11.43 -28.87 -26.66
CA VAL A 528 -11.70 -28.69 -25.21
C VAL A 528 -10.59 -29.32 -24.38
N LEU A 529 -10.18 -30.55 -24.67
CA LEU A 529 -9.08 -31.18 -23.95
C LEU A 529 -7.77 -30.37 -24.03
N ASN A 530 -7.43 -29.87 -25.22
CA ASN A 530 -6.24 -29.03 -25.40
C ASN A 530 -6.31 -27.70 -24.59
N ASN A 531 -7.49 -27.08 -24.52
CA ASN A 531 -7.63 -25.83 -23.73
C ASN A 531 -7.56 -26.09 -22.23
N VAL A 532 -8.05 -27.26 -21.77
CA VAL A 532 -7.93 -27.68 -20.37
C VAL A 532 -6.48 -27.99 -20.01
N GLU A 533 -5.75 -28.77 -20.82
CA GLU A 533 -4.34 -29.07 -20.67
C GLU A 533 -3.50 -27.79 -20.55
N ARG A 534 -3.72 -26.84 -21.46
CA ARG A 534 -3.02 -25.56 -21.43
C ARG A 534 -3.35 -24.71 -20.19
N SER A 535 -4.59 -24.76 -19.70
CA SER A 535 -4.96 -24.05 -18.46
C SER A 535 -4.22 -24.64 -17.25
N SER A 536 -4.04 -25.95 -17.18
CA SER A 536 -3.26 -26.62 -16.11
C SER A 536 -1.76 -26.33 -16.24
N ASP A 537 -1.21 -26.30 -17.44
CA ASP A 537 0.17 -25.89 -17.72
C ASP A 537 0.49 -24.47 -17.16
N HIS A 538 -0.43 -23.52 -17.36
CA HIS A 538 -0.24 -22.17 -16.82
C HIS A 538 -0.33 -22.11 -15.29
N CYS A 539 -1.14 -22.98 -14.67
CA CYS A 539 -1.14 -23.15 -13.21
C CYS A 539 0.21 -23.69 -12.71
N SER A 540 0.76 -24.70 -13.40
CA SER A 540 2.09 -25.24 -13.13
C SER A 540 3.17 -24.16 -13.27
N ASN A 541 3.15 -23.35 -14.33
CA ASN A 541 4.10 -22.25 -14.53
C ASN A 541 4.09 -21.26 -13.36
N VAL A 542 2.90 -20.91 -12.85
CA VAL A 542 2.78 -20.04 -11.67
C VAL A 542 3.45 -20.70 -10.46
N ALA A 543 3.14 -21.97 -10.18
CA ALA A 543 3.67 -22.67 -9.01
C ALA A 543 5.20 -22.83 -9.07
N VAL A 544 5.73 -23.24 -10.21
CA VAL A 544 7.18 -23.44 -10.42
C VAL A 544 7.94 -22.14 -10.26
N ARG A 545 7.42 -21.01 -10.77
CA ARG A 545 8.01 -19.68 -10.54
C ARG A 545 8.01 -19.27 -9.06
N MET A 546 6.91 -19.53 -8.34
CA MET A 546 6.85 -19.27 -6.90
C MET A 546 7.92 -20.05 -6.12
N ILE A 547 8.10 -21.32 -6.45
CA ILE A 547 9.13 -22.18 -5.82
C ILE A 547 10.54 -21.67 -6.15
N GLY A 548 10.80 -21.28 -7.39
CA GLY A 548 12.07 -20.72 -7.84
C GLY A 548 12.46 -19.43 -7.10
N MET A 549 11.50 -18.55 -6.84
CA MET A 549 11.73 -17.30 -6.10
C MET A 549 12.23 -17.53 -4.66
N GLU A 550 11.74 -18.57 -3.98
CA GLU A 550 12.19 -18.89 -2.60
C GLU A 550 13.57 -19.56 -2.59
N GLY A 551 13.88 -20.37 -3.60
CA GLY A 551 15.16 -21.11 -3.70
C GLY A 551 16.38 -20.24 -3.96
N GLY A 552 16.20 -18.97 -4.36
CA GLY A 552 17.30 -18.03 -4.64
C GLY A 552 18.19 -18.44 -5.82
N GLU A 553 17.81 -19.42 -6.59
CA GLU A 553 18.50 -19.91 -7.78
C GLU A 553 17.71 -19.45 -9.02
N ASP A 554 18.41 -18.85 -9.96
CA ASP A 554 17.85 -18.33 -11.23
C ASP A 554 17.60 -19.49 -12.22
N TYR A 555 16.77 -20.47 -11.78
CA TYR A 555 16.36 -21.56 -12.67
C TYR A 555 15.20 -21.09 -13.55
N ASP A 556 15.39 -21.28 -14.86
CA ASP A 556 14.28 -21.26 -15.81
C ASP A 556 13.20 -22.29 -15.39
N SER A 557 11.93 -21.89 -15.48
CA SER A 557 10.78 -22.73 -15.09
C SER A 557 10.82 -24.14 -15.72
N HIS A 558 11.26 -24.26 -16.97
CA HIS A 558 11.46 -25.55 -17.64
C HIS A 558 12.52 -26.43 -16.98
N THR A 559 13.61 -25.83 -16.53
CA THR A 559 14.69 -26.56 -15.84
C THR A 559 14.23 -27.05 -14.49
N LEU A 560 13.52 -26.23 -13.72
CA LEU A 560 13.00 -26.63 -12.41
C LEU A 560 11.92 -27.71 -12.53
N LYS A 561 10.99 -27.59 -13.49
CA LYS A 561 9.98 -28.61 -13.83
C LYS A 561 10.66 -29.93 -14.19
N SER A 562 11.69 -29.90 -15.06
CA SER A 562 12.47 -31.09 -15.42
C SER A 562 13.15 -31.74 -14.23
N ILE A 563 13.69 -30.98 -13.29
CA ILE A 563 14.32 -31.50 -12.06
C ILE A 563 13.27 -32.18 -11.18
N MET A 564 12.08 -31.60 -11.01
CA MET A 564 10.99 -32.16 -10.20
C MET A 564 10.51 -33.51 -10.76
N HIS A 565 10.41 -33.65 -12.09
CA HIS A 565 10.00 -34.87 -12.74
C HIS A 565 11.09 -35.97 -12.74
N HIS A 566 12.37 -35.60 -12.93
CA HIS A 566 13.45 -36.60 -12.99
C HIS A 566 13.94 -37.07 -11.60
N ASN A 567 13.77 -36.25 -10.56
CA ASN A 567 14.14 -36.55 -9.18
C ASN A 567 13.01 -36.17 -8.20
N PRO A 568 11.84 -36.82 -8.28
CA PRO A 568 10.71 -36.47 -7.46
C PRO A 568 10.99 -36.69 -5.97
N THR A 569 10.60 -35.71 -5.13
CA THR A 569 10.67 -35.83 -3.69
C THR A 569 9.64 -36.83 -3.16
N LYS A 570 9.80 -37.29 -1.91
CA LYS A 570 8.77 -38.17 -1.30
C LYS A 570 7.41 -37.47 -1.20
N ASP A 571 7.40 -36.19 -0.91
CA ASP A 571 6.17 -35.40 -0.78
C ASP A 571 5.50 -35.24 -2.15
N TYR A 572 6.26 -35.00 -3.22
CA TYR A 572 5.76 -35.02 -4.60
C TYR A 572 5.07 -36.34 -4.94
N MET A 573 5.73 -37.47 -4.69
CA MET A 573 5.18 -38.80 -4.98
C MET A 573 3.94 -39.12 -4.16
N MET A 574 3.87 -38.66 -2.90
CA MET A 574 2.67 -38.83 -2.08
C MET A 574 1.49 -38.04 -2.63
N GLU A 575 1.69 -36.79 -3.04
CA GLU A 575 0.66 -35.95 -3.63
C GLU A 575 0.19 -36.49 -4.99
N TYR A 576 1.15 -36.89 -5.85
CA TYR A 576 0.84 -37.54 -7.12
C TYR A 576 -0.05 -38.79 -6.93
N GLU A 577 0.31 -39.69 -6.03
CA GLU A 577 -0.47 -40.90 -5.75
C GLU A 577 -1.84 -40.57 -5.13
N GLN A 578 -1.96 -39.51 -4.40
CA GLN A 578 -3.24 -39.02 -3.87
C GLN A 578 -4.12 -38.51 -5.02
N CYS A 579 -3.62 -37.61 -5.86
CA CYS A 579 -4.33 -37.09 -7.04
C CYS A 579 -4.70 -38.20 -8.01
N ARG A 580 -3.79 -39.15 -8.25
CA ARG A 580 -4.04 -40.31 -9.08
C ARG A 580 -5.22 -41.13 -8.58
N LYS A 581 -5.30 -41.40 -7.27
CA LYS A 581 -6.43 -42.15 -6.68
C LYS A 581 -7.74 -41.37 -6.77
N GLU A 582 -7.70 -40.08 -6.68
CA GLU A 582 -8.88 -39.22 -6.66
C GLU A 582 -9.45 -39.00 -8.07
N TYR A 583 -8.61 -38.85 -9.09
CA TYR A 583 -9.04 -38.44 -10.43
C TYR A 583 -8.77 -39.51 -11.49
N LEU A 584 -7.60 -40.16 -11.52
CA LEU A 584 -7.23 -41.07 -12.59
C LEU A 584 -7.83 -42.48 -12.41
N VAL A 585 -7.82 -43.01 -11.18
CA VAL A 585 -8.41 -44.33 -10.89
C VAL A 585 -9.92 -44.37 -11.18
N PRO A 586 -10.74 -43.37 -10.81
CA PRO A 586 -12.14 -43.34 -11.24
C PRO A 586 -12.32 -43.30 -12.77
N LEU A 587 -11.45 -42.58 -13.49
CA LEU A 587 -11.45 -42.57 -14.96
C LEU A 587 -11.17 -43.96 -15.52
N GLU A 588 -10.17 -44.69 -15.00
CA GLU A 588 -9.85 -46.07 -15.37
C GLU A 588 -11.01 -47.03 -15.12
N GLN A 589 -11.79 -46.80 -14.07
CA GLN A 589 -12.98 -47.63 -13.77
C GLN A 589 -14.18 -47.35 -14.68
N MET A 590 -14.23 -46.20 -15.33
CA MET A 590 -15.25 -45.89 -16.34
C MET A 590 -14.96 -46.59 -17.68
N GLU A 591 -13.72 -47.01 -17.91
CA GLU A 591 -13.26 -47.74 -19.09
C GLU A 591 -13.61 -49.24 -19.01
N ALA A 592 -13.70 -49.84 -17.80
CA ALA A 592 -13.95 -51.25 -17.54
C ALA A 592 -15.45 -51.60 -17.58
#